data_bb7e212f5e077c2f3b4aaa031b40da09
#
_entry.id   bb7e212f5e077c2f3b4aaa031b40da09
#
_cell.length_a   1.000
_cell.length_b   1.000
_cell.length_c   1.000
_cell.angle_alpha   90.00
_cell.angle_beta   90.00
_cell.angle_gamma   90.00
#
_symmetry.space_group_name_H-M   'P 1'
#
loop_
_entity.id
_entity.type
_entity.pdbx_description
1 polymer ?
#
loop_
_entity_poly.entity_id
_entity_poly.type
_entity_poly.pdbx_seq_one_letter_code
_entity_poly.pdbx_strand_id
1 'polypeptide(L)'
;MRSVYASMLALALTVLLCACVSRVPVWETVDDEFVCQMPRRPSTIVFAVPDGWASDVFSPGGLSRQYTAPDGSYEISATVFETPDHEDAIRQLTGLDASRFDLIRTTRFSLPEYQFAWSAETDDGDRLYRAAMLCDEQYCYALCFSAPADSGTSYDSIQESVFASFGLYYDETL
;
A
#
# COMPACT_ATOMS: atom_id res chain seq x y z
N MET A 1 -47.20 61.56 -2.45
CA MET A 1 -45.78 61.06 -2.22
C MET A 1 -45.66 59.89 -1.23
N ARG A 2 -46.41 59.80 -0.12
CA ARG A 2 -46.32 58.69 0.84
C ARG A 2 -46.71 57.31 0.27
N SER A 3 -47.62 57.26 -0.70
CA SER A 3 -48.09 55.99 -1.30
C SER A 3 -47.08 55.30 -2.21
N VAL A 4 -46.25 56.07 -2.93
CA VAL A 4 -45.26 55.53 -3.86
C VAL A 4 -44.08 54.87 -3.12
N TYR A 5 -43.67 55.42 -1.94
CA TYR A 5 -42.62 54.84 -1.13
C TYR A 5 -43.05 53.51 -0.47
N ALA A 6 -44.31 53.37 -0.07
CA ALA A 6 -44.82 52.13 0.49
C ALA A 6 -44.85 51.01 -0.55
N SER A 7 -45.21 51.31 -1.80
CA SER A 7 -45.21 50.34 -2.89
C SER A 7 -43.79 49.90 -3.30
N MET A 8 -42.82 50.84 -3.31
CA MET A 8 -41.43 50.52 -3.59
C MET A 8 -40.79 49.66 -2.46
N LEU A 9 -41.13 49.96 -1.20
CA LEU A 9 -40.63 49.21 -0.08
C LEU A 9 -41.17 47.77 -0.08
N ALA A 10 -42.46 47.54 -0.41
CA ALA A 10 -43.08 46.25 -0.53
C ALA A 10 -42.47 45.43 -1.66
N LEU A 11 -42.16 46.06 -2.80
CA LEU A 11 -41.50 45.38 -3.94
C LEU A 11 -40.06 44.99 -3.63
N ALA A 12 -39.31 45.83 -2.91
CA ALA A 12 -37.96 45.50 -2.49
C ALA A 12 -37.94 44.35 -1.48
N LEU A 13 -38.90 44.29 -0.58
CA LEU A 13 -39.00 43.24 0.41
C LEU A 13 -39.38 41.87 -0.22
N THR A 14 -40.23 41.86 -1.22
CA THR A 14 -40.57 40.63 -1.98
C THR A 14 -39.39 40.10 -2.79
N VAL A 15 -38.60 40.96 -3.41
CA VAL A 15 -37.39 40.56 -4.14
C VAL A 15 -36.34 40.01 -3.20
N LEU A 16 -36.20 40.61 -2.00
CA LEU A 16 -35.24 40.10 -0.98
C LEU A 16 -35.69 38.72 -0.40
N LEU A 17 -36.97 38.52 -0.23
CA LEU A 17 -37.50 37.21 0.23
C LEU A 17 -37.39 36.13 -0.84
N CYS A 18 -37.60 36.47 -2.13
CA CYS A 18 -37.35 35.50 -3.21
C CYS A 18 -35.87 35.13 -3.39
N ALA A 19 -34.94 36.03 -3.06
CA ALA A 19 -33.52 35.73 -3.12
C ALA A 19 -33.06 34.78 -1.99
N CYS A 20 -33.80 34.68 -0.88
CA CYS A 20 -33.51 33.78 0.21
C CYS A 20 -34.09 32.36 0.02
N VAL A 21 -35.04 32.19 -0.90
CA VAL A 21 -35.69 30.85 -1.12
C VAL A 21 -35.01 30.03 -2.20
N SER A 22 -34.04 30.59 -2.93
CA SER A 22 -33.41 29.91 -4.07
C SER A 22 -32.16 29.09 -3.75
N ARG A 23 -31.94 28.71 -2.54
CA ARG A 23 -30.94 27.67 -2.17
C ARG A 23 -31.56 26.58 -1.33
N VAL A 24 -32.62 25.98 -1.88
CA VAL A 24 -32.84 24.56 -1.55
C VAL A 24 -31.64 23.86 -2.14
N PRO A 25 -30.80 23.16 -1.35
CA PRO A 25 -29.84 22.28 -1.94
C PRO A 25 -30.64 21.34 -2.83
N VAL A 26 -30.41 21.40 -4.12
CA VAL A 26 -30.80 20.32 -5.02
C VAL A 26 -30.01 19.15 -4.46
N TRP A 27 -30.71 18.29 -3.73
CA TRP A 27 -30.22 16.94 -3.50
C TRP A 27 -30.21 16.32 -4.89
N GLU A 28 -29.09 16.48 -5.64
CA GLU A 28 -28.84 15.54 -6.70
C GLU A 28 -29.04 14.21 -6.05
N THR A 29 -29.99 13.47 -6.57
CA THR A 29 -30.08 12.03 -6.32
C THR A 29 -28.71 11.52 -6.74
N VAL A 30 -27.82 11.44 -5.78
CA VAL A 30 -26.61 10.64 -5.90
C VAL A 30 -27.16 9.26 -6.12
N ASP A 31 -26.94 8.73 -7.34
CA ASP A 31 -27.29 7.36 -7.67
C ASP A 31 -26.91 6.50 -6.47
N ASP A 32 -27.78 5.54 -6.13
CA ASP A 32 -27.75 4.70 -4.91
C ASP A 32 -26.49 3.82 -4.78
N GLU A 33 -25.36 4.24 -5.32
CA GLU A 33 -24.06 3.58 -5.27
C GLU A 33 -23.03 4.40 -4.49
N PHE A 34 -23.45 5.03 -3.39
CA PHE A 34 -22.54 5.30 -2.31
C PHE A 34 -22.31 3.99 -1.56
N VAL A 35 -21.64 3.06 -2.21
CA VAL A 35 -20.93 2.00 -1.50
C VAL A 35 -19.87 2.75 -0.69
N CYS A 36 -20.17 2.95 0.60
CA CYS A 36 -19.16 3.36 1.56
C CYS A 36 -18.10 2.24 1.53
N GLN A 37 -17.10 2.39 0.65
CA GLN A 37 -15.96 1.49 0.65
C GLN A 37 -15.27 1.74 1.97
N MET A 38 -15.64 0.96 2.98
CA MET A 38 -14.82 0.90 4.19
C MET A 38 -13.41 0.55 3.72
N PRO A 39 -12.40 1.27 4.24
CA PRO A 39 -11.02 0.95 3.89
C PRO A 39 -10.81 -0.54 4.18
N ARG A 40 -10.54 -1.31 3.14
CA ARG A 40 -10.31 -2.74 3.24
C ARG A 40 -9.08 -2.93 4.12
N ARG A 41 -9.14 -3.84 5.08
CA ARG A 41 -7.94 -4.18 5.85
C ARG A 41 -6.94 -4.85 4.91
N PRO A 42 -5.64 -4.57 5.05
CA PRO A 42 -4.63 -5.25 4.27
C PRO A 42 -4.65 -6.75 4.54
N SER A 43 -4.40 -7.53 3.50
CA SER A 43 -4.21 -8.98 3.61
C SER A 43 -2.93 -9.30 4.39
N THR A 44 -2.88 -10.47 5.00
CA THR A 44 -1.67 -10.92 5.69
C THR A 44 -0.71 -11.56 4.68
N ILE A 45 0.54 -11.13 4.69
CA ILE A 45 1.61 -11.78 3.91
C ILE A 45 1.89 -13.15 4.54
N VAL A 46 1.89 -14.20 3.73
CA VAL A 46 2.22 -15.58 4.13
C VAL A 46 3.35 -16.11 3.26
N PHE A 47 4.28 -16.83 3.87
CA PHE A 47 5.37 -17.54 3.21
C PHE A 47 5.96 -18.60 4.14
N ALA A 48 6.74 -19.52 3.59
CA ALA A 48 7.45 -20.54 4.38
C ALA A 48 8.65 -19.87 5.08
N VAL A 49 8.52 -19.62 6.39
CA VAL A 49 9.62 -19.15 7.22
C VAL A 49 10.58 -20.31 7.46
N PRO A 50 11.89 -20.15 7.19
CA PRO A 50 12.86 -21.20 7.47
C PRO A 50 12.92 -21.53 8.98
N ASP A 51 13.20 -22.81 9.29
CA ASP A 51 13.25 -23.28 10.68
C ASP A 51 14.31 -22.55 11.51
N GLY A 52 13.94 -22.17 12.73
CA GLY A 52 14.84 -21.54 13.68
C GLY A 52 15.09 -20.05 13.48
N TRP A 53 14.44 -19.41 12.49
CA TRP A 53 14.57 -17.97 12.31
C TRP A 53 13.77 -17.20 13.37
N ALA A 54 14.41 -16.17 13.96
CA ALA A 54 13.74 -15.26 14.89
C ALA A 54 12.84 -14.29 14.13
N SER A 55 11.69 -13.92 14.72
CA SER A 55 10.78 -12.94 14.12
C SER A 55 10.57 -11.75 15.04
N ASP A 56 10.66 -10.56 14.48
CA ASP A 56 10.36 -9.27 15.13
C ASP A 56 9.31 -8.48 14.35
N VAL A 57 8.47 -7.72 15.08
CA VAL A 57 7.45 -6.84 14.48
C VAL A 57 8.00 -5.42 14.51
N PHE A 58 8.20 -4.80 13.34
CA PHE A 58 8.85 -3.50 13.21
C PHE A 58 7.92 -2.30 13.11
N SER A 59 6.61 -2.48 12.91
CA SER A 59 5.70 -1.35 12.76
C SER A 59 4.54 -1.38 13.73
N PRO A 60 4.08 -0.21 14.19
CA PRO A 60 2.79 -0.07 14.83
C PRO A 60 1.70 -0.59 13.87
N GLY A 61 0.85 -1.52 14.34
CA GLY A 61 -0.18 -2.13 13.51
C GLY A 61 0.21 -3.44 12.80
N GLY A 62 1.48 -3.90 12.91
CA GLY A 62 1.90 -5.21 12.37
C GLY A 62 2.04 -5.26 10.85
N LEU A 63 2.15 -4.11 10.18
CA LEU A 63 2.29 -4.00 8.72
C LEU A 63 3.67 -4.41 8.21
N SER A 64 4.67 -4.49 9.10
CA SER A 64 6.02 -4.96 8.77
C SER A 64 6.51 -5.96 9.78
N ARG A 65 7.06 -7.06 9.28
CA ARG A 65 7.74 -8.09 10.08
C ARG A 65 9.09 -8.39 9.49
N GLN A 66 10.07 -8.62 10.35
CA GLN A 66 11.40 -9.07 9.95
C GLN A 66 11.69 -10.43 10.57
N TYR A 67 12.39 -11.25 9.82
CA TYR A 67 12.84 -12.57 10.24
C TYR A 67 14.35 -12.61 10.01
N THR A 68 15.09 -13.05 11.02
CA THR A 68 16.55 -13.08 10.98
C THR A 68 17.04 -14.51 11.16
N ALA A 69 17.99 -14.93 10.33
CA ALA A 69 18.63 -16.22 10.44
C ALA A 69 19.36 -16.35 11.79
N PRO A 70 19.54 -17.59 12.31
CA PRO A 70 20.19 -17.83 13.62
C PRO A 70 21.59 -17.25 13.74
N ASP A 71 22.32 -17.13 12.64
CA ASP A 71 23.67 -16.56 12.56
C ASP A 71 23.68 -15.05 12.30
N GLY A 72 22.48 -14.44 12.10
CA GLY A 72 22.33 -13.00 11.84
C GLY A 72 22.68 -12.57 10.41
N SER A 73 23.12 -13.49 9.53
CA SER A 73 23.64 -13.11 8.21
C SER A 73 22.54 -12.80 7.19
N TYR A 74 21.37 -13.43 7.33
CA TYR A 74 20.26 -13.33 6.38
C TYR A 74 19.01 -12.78 7.03
N GLU A 75 18.26 -12.01 6.24
CA GLU A 75 17.02 -11.43 6.73
C GLU A 75 15.92 -11.56 5.68
N ILE A 76 14.69 -11.76 6.14
CA ILE A 76 13.48 -11.66 5.35
C ILE A 76 12.62 -10.57 5.96
N SER A 77 12.20 -9.59 5.17
CA SER A 77 11.20 -8.63 5.58
C SER A 77 9.91 -8.81 4.78
N ALA A 78 8.78 -8.77 5.49
CA ALA A 78 7.45 -8.79 4.92
C ALA A 78 6.77 -7.46 5.28
N THR A 79 6.47 -6.63 4.28
CA THR A 79 5.97 -5.25 4.48
C THR A 79 4.75 -4.98 3.63
N VAL A 80 3.73 -4.35 4.23
CA VAL A 80 2.54 -3.86 3.53
C VAL A 80 2.66 -2.34 3.37
N PHE A 81 2.45 -1.86 2.17
CA PHE A 81 2.40 -0.44 1.82
C PHE A 81 0.97 -0.03 1.54
N GLU A 82 0.54 1.09 2.13
CA GLU A 82 -0.80 1.67 1.95
C GLU A 82 -0.87 2.47 0.64
N THR A 83 -0.51 1.83 -0.46
CA THR A 83 -0.57 2.37 -1.81
C THR A 83 -0.77 1.23 -2.82
N PRO A 84 -1.62 1.40 -3.84
CA PRO A 84 -1.72 0.46 -4.96
C PRO A 84 -0.62 0.70 -6.02
N ASP A 85 0.12 1.80 -5.92
CA ASP A 85 1.16 2.15 -6.88
C ASP A 85 2.47 1.45 -6.52
N HIS A 86 2.86 0.48 -7.37
CA HIS A 86 4.10 -0.27 -7.20
C HIS A 86 5.36 0.61 -7.25
N GLU A 87 5.37 1.70 -8.02
CA GLU A 87 6.53 2.60 -8.11
C GLU A 87 6.73 3.35 -6.78
N ASP A 88 5.63 3.79 -6.16
CA ASP A 88 5.66 4.42 -4.84
C ASP A 88 6.06 3.42 -3.75
N ALA A 89 5.51 2.20 -3.78
CA ALA A 89 5.89 1.13 -2.85
C ALA A 89 7.38 0.73 -2.98
N ILE A 90 7.91 0.64 -4.21
CA ILE A 90 9.34 0.39 -4.46
C ILE A 90 10.19 1.51 -3.86
N ARG A 91 9.79 2.77 -4.06
CA ARG A 91 10.51 3.92 -3.48
C ARG A 91 10.48 3.90 -1.95
N GLN A 92 9.35 3.55 -1.34
CA GLN A 92 9.26 3.40 0.11
C GLN A 92 10.13 2.25 0.64
N LEU A 93 10.21 1.13 -0.09
CA LEU A 93 11.01 -0.04 0.30
C LEU A 93 12.52 0.20 0.17
N THR A 94 12.95 0.84 -0.93
CA THR A 94 14.37 0.90 -1.32
C THR A 94 15.01 2.28 -1.17
N GLY A 95 14.20 3.34 -1.07
CA GLY A 95 14.65 4.74 -1.15
C GLY A 95 15.00 5.19 -2.58
N LEU A 96 14.80 4.35 -3.60
CA LEU A 96 15.16 4.61 -5.00
C LEU A 96 13.92 4.58 -5.91
N ASP A 97 13.99 5.31 -7.03
CA ASP A 97 12.92 5.29 -8.04
C ASP A 97 12.86 3.93 -8.76
N ALA A 98 11.64 3.47 -9.07
CA ALA A 98 11.40 2.19 -9.76
C ALA A 98 12.12 2.07 -11.11
N SER A 99 12.36 3.19 -11.79
CA SER A 99 13.13 3.25 -13.05
C SER A 99 14.62 2.83 -12.92
N ARG A 100 15.12 2.69 -11.68
CA ARG A 100 16.48 2.24 -11.39
C ARG A 100 16.61 0.71 -11.41
N PHE A 101 15.51 -0.02 -11.51
CA PHE A 101 15.46 -1.46 -11.40
C PHE A 101 15.02 -2.12 -12.72
N ASP A 102 15.61 -3.28 -13.01
CA ASP A 102 15.11 -4.20 -14.02
C ASP A 102 13.94 -4.98 -13.43
N LEU A 103 12.71 -4.48 -13.63
CA LEU A 103 11.51 -5.09 -13.10
C LEU A 103 11.05 -6.27 -13.95
N ILE A 104 10.99 -7.45 -13.35
CA ILE A 104 10.30 -8.61 -13.93
C ILE A 104 8.83 -8.50 -13.53
N ARG A 105 7.93 -8.33 -14.50
CA ARG A 105 6.48 -8.23 -14.29
C ARG A 105 5.82 -9.53 -14.63
N THR A 106 5.10 -10.10 -13.68
CA THR A 106 4.33 -11.34 -13.83
C THR A 106 2.96 -11.20 -13.20
N THR A 107 2.25 -12.31 -13.06
CA THR A 107 0.95 -12.36 -12.36
C THR A 107 0.98 -13.53 -11.41
N ARG A 108 0.58 -13.32 -10.16
CA ARG A 108 0.40 -14.36 -9.16
C ARG A 108 -0.94 -14.18 -8.45
N PHE A 109 -1.76 -15.24 -8.36
CA PHE A 109 -3.11 -15.19 -7.76
C PHE A 109 -4.02 -14.11 -8.38
N SER A 110 -3.90 -13.89 -9.70
CA SER A 110 -4.58 -12.83 -10.45
C SER A 110 -4.16 -11.39 -10.09
N LEU A 111 -3.15 -11.21 -9.24
CA LEU A 111 -2.58 -9.92 -8.90
C LEU A 111 -1.30 -9.65 -9.73
N PRO A 112 -1.03 -8.37 -10.08
CA PRO A 112 0.27 -7.99 -10.62
C PRO A 112 1.38 -8.33 -9.64
N GLU A 113 2.43 -9.00 -10.13
CA GLU A 113 3.64 -9.31 -9.38
C GLU A 113 4.84 -8.62 -10.00
N TYR A 114 5.66 -7.98 -9.18
CA TYR A 114 6.89 -7.30 -9.56
C TYR A 114 8.05 -7.93 -8.80
N GLN A 115 9.08 -8.38 -9.53
CA GLN A 115 10.31 -8.91 -8.94
C GLN A 115 11.49 -8.06 -9.35
N PHE A 116 12.37 -7.76 -8.41
CA PHE A 116 13.55 -6.95 -8.62
C PHE A 116 14.64 -7.23 -7.58
N ALA A 117 15.86 -6.81 -7.86
CA ALA A 117 17.00 -6.97 -6.98
C ALA A 117 17.87 -5.73 -7.00
N TRP A 118 18.56 -5.48 -5.89
CA TRP A 118 19.53 -4.39 -5.76
C TRP A 118 20.62 -4.73 -4.74
N SER A 119 21.66 -3.92 -4.72
CA SER A 119 22.68 -3.93 -3.67
C SER A 119 22.68 -2.60 -2.94
N ALA A 120 23.01 -2.64 -1.65
CA ALA A 120 23.24 -1.45 -0.85
C ALA A 120 24.38 -1.67 0.11
N GLU A 121 25.18 -0.60 0.33
CA GLU A 121 26.17 -0.56 1.38
C GLU A 121 25.47 -0.31 2.72
N THR A 122 25.81 -1.14 3.72
CA THR A 122 25.32 -1.03 5.10
C THR A 122 26.49 -0.91 6.05
N ASP A 123 26.21 -0.61 7.33
CA ASP A 123 27.27 -0.54 8.37
C ASP A 123 28.03 -1.87 8.52
N ASP A 124 27.40 -3.00 8.18
CA ASP A 124 27.95 -4.35 8.24
C ASP A 124 28.56 -4.83 6.90
N GLY A 125 28.67 -3.95 5.90
CA GLY A 125 29.19 -4.23 4.56
C GLY A 125 28.11 -4.25 3.47
N ASP A 126 28.51 -4.66 2.26
CA ASP A 126 27.61 -4.71 1.11
C ASP A 126 26.59 -5.84 1.26
N ARG A 127 25.33 -5.54 1.01
CA ARG A 127 24.24 -6.52 1.02
C ARG A 127 23.55 -6.56 -0.34
N LEU A 128 23.14 -7.77 -0.71
CA LEU A 128 22.26 -8.02 -1.86
C LEU A 128 20.84 -8.19 -1.36
N TYR A 129 19.92 -7.57 -2.06
CA TYR A 129 18.49 -7.62 -1.80
C TYR A 129 17.76 -8.17 -3.00
N ARG A 130 16.78 -8.99 -2.78
CA ARG A 130 15.80 -9.43 -3.78
C ARG A 130 14.40 -9.28 -3.20
N ALA A 131 13.48 -8.71 -3.97
CA ALA A 131 12.10 -8.55 -3.56
C ALA A 131 11.12 -9.12 -4.59
N ALA A 132 10.00 -9.61 -4.08
CA ALA A 132 8.78 -9.86 -4.82
C ALA A 132 7.66 -9.03 -4.20
N MET A 133 6.87 -8.35 -5.02
CA MET A 133 5.80 -7.46 -4.59
C MET A 133 4.51 -7.82 -5.33
N LEU A 134 3.43 -8.03 -4.59
CA LEU A 134 2.07 -8.18 -5.11
C LEU A 134 1.30 -6.89 -4.83
N CYS A 135 0.57 -6.36 -5.81
CA CYS A 135 -0.24 -5.18 -5.59
C CYS A 135 -1.72 -5.48 -5.91
N ASP A 136 -2.62 -5.11 -5.00
CA ASP A 136 -4.05 -5.06 -5.24
C ASP A 136 -4.51 -3.61 -5.51
N GLU A 137 -5.81 -3.35 -5.44
CA GLU A 137 -6.37 -2.03 -5.72
C GLU A 137 -6.07 -0.98 -4.64
N GLN A 138 -5.57 -1.38 -3.45
CA GLN A 138 -5.37 -0.49 -2.30
C GLN A 138 -3.98 -0.60 -1.68
N TYR A 139 -3.34 -1.77 -1.79
CA TYR A 139 -2.10 -2.09 -1.09
C TYR A 139 -1.09 -2.75 -2.00
N CYS A 140 0.19 -2.52 -1.72
CA CYS A 140 1.28 -3.35 -2.20
C CYS A 140 1.90 -4.15 -1.04
N TYR A 141 2.19 -5.43 -1.29
CA TYR A 141 2.70 -6.39 -0.32
C TYR A 141 4.06 -6.87 -0.78
N ALA A 142 5.11 -6.54 -0.06
CA ALA A 142 6.46 -6.92 -0.44
C ALA A 142 7.05 -7.97 0.50
N LEU A 143 7.66 -8.98 -0.10
CA LEU A 143 8.55 -9.92 0.55
C LEU A 143 9.97 -9.64 0.03
N CYS A 144 10.88 -9.30 0.93
CA CYS A 144 12.27 -8.98 0.60
C CYS A 144 13.20 -9.92 1.34
N PHE A 145 14.16 -10.49 0.64
CA PHE A 145 15.25 -11.29 1.18
C PHE A 145 16.55 -10.52 1.04
N SER A 146 17.37 -10.46 2.11
CA SER A 146 18.69 -9.83 2.07
C SER A 146 19.79 -10.78 2.54
N ALA A 147 20.95 -10.67 1.90
CA ALA A 147 22.13 -11.48 2.16
C ALA A 147 23.40 -10.64 2.05
N PRO A 148 24.50 -10.99 2.76
CA PRO A 148 25.81 -10.40 2.50
C PRO A 148 26.22 -10.64 1.03
N ALA A 149 26.85 -9.65 0.39
CA ALA A 149 27.22 -9.73 -1.03
C ALA A 149 28.24 -10.85 -1.33
N ASP A 150 29.01 -11.26 -0.35
CA ASP A 150 30.04 -12.30 -0.43
C ASP A 150 29.55 -13.71 0.01
N SER A 151 28.25 -13.84 0.33
CA SER A 151 27.67 -15.09 0.89
C SER A 151 27.68 -16.30 -0.04
N GLY A 152 28.00 -16.11 -1.32
CA GLY A 152 27.98 -17.20 -2.32
C GLY A 152 26.58 -17.74 -2.58
N THR A 153 26.51 -18.93 -3.22
CA THR A 153 25.24 -19.57 -3.66
C THR A 153 24.55 -20.41 -2.59
N SER A 154 25.06 -20.44 -1.35
CA SER A 154 24.58 -21.41 -0.32
C SER A 154 23.14 -21.17 0.11
N TYR A 155 22.51 -20.05 -0.27
CA TYR A 155 21.14 -19.65 0.13
C TYR A 155 20.13 -19.60 -1.00
N ASP A 156 20.54 -19.93 -2.23
CA ASP A 156 19.64 -19.93 -3.38
C ASP A 156 18.39 -20.80 -3.11
N SER A 157 18.57 -21.98 -2.53
CA SER A 157 17.47 -22.89 -2.24
C SER A 157 16.51 -22.36 -1.15
N ILE A 158 17.02 -21.66 -0.14
CA ILE A 158 16.20 -21.03 0.89
C ILE A 158 15.43 -19.86 0.27
N GLN A 159 16.12 -19.01 -0.46
CA GLN A 159 15.52 -17.86 -1.15
C GLN A 159 14.44 -18.31 -2.13
N GLU A 160 14.70 -19.34 -2.94
CA GLU A 160 13.71 -19.90 -3.87
C GLU A 160 12.49 -20.44 -3.14
N SER A 161 12.66 -21.18 -2.03
CA SER A 161 11.56 -21.70 -1.22
C SER A 161 10.70 -20.59 -0.62
N VAL A 162 11.33 -19.53 -0.11
CA VAL A 162 10.67 -18.36 0.47
C VAL A 162 9.82 -17.66 -0.59
N PHE A 163 10.38 -17.33 -1.77
CA PHE A 163 9.63 -16.66 -2.83
C PHE A 163 8.59 -17.56 -3.51
N ALA A 164 8.85 -18.85 -3.64
CA ALA A 164 7.87 -19.80 -4.19
C ALA A 164 6.61 -19.90 -3.33
N SER A 165 6.77 -19.81 -2.01
CA SER A 165 5.67 -19.89 -1.02
C SER A 165 5.02 -18.55 -0.72
N PHE A 166 5.52 -17.44 -1.26
CA PHE A 166 4.95 -16.10 -1.04
C PHE A 166 3.51 -16.00 -1.53
N GLY A 167 2.62 -15.54 -0.66
CA GLY A 167 1.20 -15.37 -0.95
C GLY A 167 0.53 -14.41 0.02
N LEU A 168 -0.79 -14.24 -0.16
CA LEU A 168 -1.64 -13.40 0.66
C LEU A 168 -2.76 -14.24 1.27
N TYR A 169 -2.98 -14.07 2.55
CA TYR A 169 -4.13 -14.61 3.26
C TYR A 169 -5.15 -13.49 3.47
N TYR A 170 -6.35 -13.69 2.93
CA TYR A 170 -7.48 -12.80 3.10
C TYR A 170 -8.30 -13.27 4.29
N ASP A 171 -8.44 -12.43 5.31
CA ASP A 171 -9.36 -12.72 6.41
C ASP A 171 -10.79 -12.36 5.98
N GLU A 172 -11.58 -13.36 5.61
CA GLU A 172 -12.97 -13.19 5.18
C GLU A 172 -13.95 -13.01 6.36
N THR A 173 -13.44 -12.96 7.61
CA THR A 173 -14.29 -12.80 8.79
C THR A 173 -14.63 -11.34 9.05
N LEU A 174 -15.67 -10.85 8.37
CA LEU A 174 -16.51 -9.72 8.78
C LEU A 174 -17.98 -10.06 8.59
#